data_4bfa5185e04c48f0b6a7baed90fe912c
#
_entry.id   4bfa5185e04c48f0b6a7baed90fe912c
#
_cell.length_a   1.000
_cell.length_b   1.000
_cell.length_c   1.000
_cell.angle_alpha   90.00
_cell.angle_beta   90.00
_cell.angle_gamma   90.00
#
_symmetry.space_group_name_H-M   'P 1'
#
loop_
_entity.id
_entity.type
_entity.pdbx_description
1 polymer ?
#
loop_
_entity_poly.entity_id
_entity_poly.type
_entity_poly.pdbx_seq_one_letter_code
_entity_poly.pdbx_strand_id
1 'polypeptide(L)'
;MTTKNDSMITITNLSKYYGEVKAVNHLDLEIKRGEVFGLLGPNGAGKTTTTLMLLGLTDPTAGHATIDGLDCTKESLAVKNKVGYLPDNVGFYPAMTGMDNLIFSGRMNGLSKEEAIKRAEEILERVGMTYAADRKAGTYSRGMRQRLGIADVLMKKPEIIIMDEPTAGIDPSGVREITTLIRELADKDGITIMISSHDLYQIQRISDRVGIFVKGKLIACGRIDELGHQLMSKGLFMFDVVAEKNGEKVWNEEFQNMIRSINGVTIIGRRVDGTVHIEATRDIQKDLLKALVEADYTVREMHQEGGDLTEIYRKYFEAAEAEEGGSHHGGDKGSTAESSADKLKKVAGRLTAVFKEGK
;
A
#
# COMPACT_ATOMS: atom_id res chain seq x y z
N MET A 1 34.50 -9.58 9.27
CA MET A 1 33.07 -9.44 9.64
C MET A 1 32.37 -8.84 8.44
N THR A 2 31.73 -9.64 7.62
CA THR A 2 30.90 -9.15 6.51
C THR A 2 29.69 -8.44 7.13
N THR A 3 29.58 -7.15 6.98
CA THR A 3 28.37 -6.39 7.30
C THR A 3 27.22 -7.05 6.55
N LYS A 4 26.34 -7.73 7.28
CA LYS A 4 25.11 -8.30 6.72
C LYS A 4 24.37 -7.13 6.08
N ASN A 5 24.13 -7.19 4.78
CA ASN A 5 23.41 -6.15 4.07
C ASN A 5 22.04 -5.98 4.77
N ASP A 6 21.70 -4.77 5.20
CA ASP A 6 20.47 -4.47 5.93
C ASP A 6 19.22 -4.66 5.04
N SER A 7 19.44 -4.74 3.71
CA SER A 7 18.41 -4.94 2.71
C SER A 7 18.08 -6.41 2.50
N MET A 8 16.79 -6.77 2.54
CA MET A 8 16.28 -8.09 2.20
C MET A 8 15.91 -8.18 0.72
N ILE A 9 15.25 -7.15 0.18
CA ILE A 9 14.94 -7.04 -1.25
C ILE A 9 15.63 -5.79 -1.78
N THR A 10 16.31 -5.91 -2.91
CA THR A 10 16.82 -4.77 -3.68
C THR A 10 16.36 -4.91 -5.13
N ILE A 11 15.69 -3.89 -5.63
CA ILE A 11 15.20 -3.78 -7.00
C ILE A 11 15.90 -2.60 -7.64
N THR A 12 16.55 -2.81 -8.81
CA THR A 12 17.28 -1.76 -9.51
C THR A 12 16.80 -1.67 -10.94
N ASN A 13 16.19 -0.53 -11.27
CA ASN A 13 15.73 -0.19 -12.62
C ASN A 13 14.89 -1.31 -13.29
N LEU A 14 14.09 -2.02 -12.49
CA LEU A 14 13.36 -3.20 -12.92
C LEU A 14 12.21 -2.79 -13.85
N SER A 15 12.12 -3.43 -15.01
CA SER A 15 11.07 -3.15 -15.98
C SER A 15 10.51 -4.44 -16.58
N LYS A 16 9.19 -4.45 -16.84
CA LYS A 16 8.49 -5.53 -17.54
C LYS A 16 7.50 -4.98 -18.53
N TYR A 17 7.70 -5.31 -19.80
CA TYR A 17 6.83 -4.88 -20.89
C TYR A 17 6.19 -6.10 -21.56
N TYR A 18 4.90 -6.00 -21.85
CA TYR A 18 4.13 -6.96 -22.61
C TYR A 18 3.59 -6.25 -23.87
N GLY A 19 4.34 -6.32 -24.98
CA GLY A 19 4.09 -5.50 -26.15
C GLY A 19 4.14 -4.00 -25.78
N GLU A 20 3.08 -3.27 -26.03
CA GLU A 20 2.96 -1.84 -25.73
C GLU A 20 2.68 -1.57 -24.21
N VAL A 21 2.29 -2.59 -23.45
CA VAL A 21 1.92 -2.42 -22.05
C VAL A 21 3.16 -2.44 -21.17
N LYS A 22 3.47 -1.32 -20.53
CA LYS A 22 4.54 -1.19 -19.53
C LYS A 22 4.00 -1.57 -18.15
N ALA A 23 3.96 -2.88 -17.87
CA ALA A 23 3.42 -3.41 -16.62
C ALA A 23 4.24 -2.99 -15.39
N VAL A 24 5.57 -2.91 -15.52
CA VAL A 24 6.50 -2.32 -14.56
C VAL A 24 7.51 -1.49 -15.35
N ASN A 25 7.79 -0.27 -14.91
CA ASN A 25 8.58 0.68 -15.65
C ASN A 25 9.58 1.41 -14.75
N HIS A 26 10.84 1.03 -14.83
CA HIS A 26 11.98 1.60 -14.09
C HIS A 26 11.73 1.63 -12.57
N LEU A 27 11.38 0.49 -11.99
CA LEU A 27 11.17 0.35 -10.55
C LEU A 27 12.51 0.26 -9.82
N ASP A 28 12.72 1.18 -8.88
CA ASP A 28 13.77 1.13 -7.87
C ASP A 28 13.10 1.00 -6.49
N LEU A 29 13.48 -0.01 -5.70
CA LEU A 29 12.90 -0.25 -4.39
C LEU A 29 13.87 -1.04 -3.51
N GLU A 30 13.94 -0.66 -2.24
CA GLU A 30 14.66 -1.38 -1.20
C GLU A 30 13.73 -1.69 -0.04
N ILE A 31 13.71 -2.97 0.40
CA ILE A 31 12.97 -3.44 1.57
C ILE A 31 13.96 -3.99 2.58
N LYS A 32 13.91 -3.49 3.81
CA LYS A 32 14.83 -3.87 4.88
C LYS A 32 14.46 -5.21 5.51
N ARG A 33 15.42 -5.82 6.20
CA ARG A 33 15.17 -7.05 6.95
C ARG A 33 14.22 -6.80 8.12
N GLY A 34 13.25 -7.70 8.29
CA GLY A 34 12.27 -7.66 9.38
C GLY A 34 11.20 -6.58 9.24
N GLU A 35 11.21 -5.76 8.15
CA GLU A 35 10.13 -4.80 7.95
C GLU A 35 8.90 -5.44 7.29
N VAL A 36 7.74 -4.87 7.57
CA VAL A 36 6.50 -5.10 6.82
C VAL A 36 6.34 -3.97 5.82
N PHE A 37 6.51 -4.30 4.53
CA PHE A 37 6.39 -3.35 3.42
C PHE A 37 5.07 -3.53 2.67
N GLY A 38 4.29 -2.46 2.56
CA GLY A 38 3.04 -2.42 1.80
C GLY A 38 3.23 -1.90 0.37
N LEU A 39 3.00 -2.72 -0.65
CA LEU A 39 2.95 -2.29 -2.05
C LEU A 39 1.50 -1.99 -2.43
N LEU A 40 1.16 -0.70 -2.48
CA LEU A 40 -0.19 -0.21 -2.62
C LEU A 40 -0.46 0.27 -4.05
N GLY A 41 -1.61 -0.05 -4.60
CA GLY A 41 -2.02 0.44 -5.92
C GLY A 41 -3.28 -0.22 -6.44
N PRO A 42 -3.92 0.35 -7.48
CA PRO A 42 -5.12 -0.23 -8.07
C PRO A 42 -4.82 -1.55 -8.78
N ASN A 43 -5.88 -2.26 -9.15
CA ASN A 43 -5.75 -3.45 -9.99
C ASN A 43 -5.12 -3.07 -11.34
N GLY A 44 -4.19 -3.90 -11.82
CA GLY A 44 -3.45 -3.62 -13.05
C GLY A 44 -2.27 -2.63 -12.90
N ALA A 45 -1.99 -2.12 -11.69
CA ALA A 45 -0.86 -1.21 -11.47
C ALA A 45 0.52 -1.84 -11.70
N GLY A 46 0.62 -3.19 -11.72
CA GLY A 46 1.88 -3.92 -11.90
C GLY A 46 2.38 -4.64 -10.63
N LYS A 47 1.62 -4.62 -9.52
CA LYS A 47 1.99 -5.25 -8.24
C LYS A 47 2.29 -6.73 -8.38
N THR A 48 1.35 -7.52 -8.92
CA THR A 48 1.53 -8.96 -9.14
C THR A 48 2.65 -9.26 -10.13
N THR A 49 2.84 -8.44 -11.17
CA THR A 49 3.97 -8.58 -12.10
C THR A 49 5.31 -8.39 -11.37
N THR A 50 5.41 -7.42 -10.47
CA THR A 50 6.59 -7.22 -9.63
C THR A 50 6.85 -8.44 -8.75
N THR A 51 5.81 -8.95 -8.06
CA THR A 51 5.90 -10.18 -7.26
C THR A 51 6.39 -11.37 -8.10
N LEU A 52 5.86 -11.58 -9.30
CA LEU A 52 6.27 -12.69 -10.17
C LEU A 52 7.74 -12.57 -10.61
N MET A 53 8.26 -11.37 -10.85
CA MET A 53 9.67 -11.15 -11.15
C MET A 53 10.56 -11.44 -9.94
N LEU A 54 10.17 -11.02 -8.74
CA LEU A 54 10.89 -11.33 -7.49
C LEU A 54 10.96 -12.83 -7.21
N LEU A 55 9.93 -13.58 -7.59
CA LEU A 55 9.89 -15.03 -7.43
C LEU A 55 10.61 -15.79 -8.58
N GLY A 56 11.15 -15.08 -9.59
CA GLY A 56 11.72 -15.70 -10.78
C GLY A 56 10.70 -16.58 -11.53
N LEU A 57 9.42 -16.14 -11.55
CA LEU A 57 8.33 -16.77 -12.32
C LEU A 57 8.09 -16.06 -13.64
N THR A 58 8.64 -14.87 -13.82
CA THR A 58 8.70 -14.14 -15.09
C THR A 58 10.00 -13.32 -15.14
N ASP A 59 10.66 -13.33 -16.30
CA ASP A 59 11.89 -12.58 -16.48
C ASP A 59 11.60 -11.09 -16.67
N PRO A 60 12.41 -10.18 -16.11
CA PRO A 60 12.33 -8.76 -16.41
C PRO A 60 12.71 -8.47 -17.87
N THR A 61 12.17 -7.40 -18.44
CA THR A 61 12.60 -6.86 -19.73
C THR A 61 13.92 -6.11 -19.61
N ALA A 62 14.12 -5.43 -18.46
CA ALA A 62 15.35 -4.70 -18.12
C ALA A 62 15.48 -4.57 -16.59
N GLY A 63 16.68 -4.25 -16.12
CA GLY A 63 16.98 -4.14 -14.70
C GLY A 63 17.14 -5.51 -14.03
N HIS A 64 17.24 -5.52 -12.71
CA HIS A 64 17.37 -6.74 -11.92
C HIS A 64 16.81 -6.56 -10.51
N ALA A 65 16.57 -7.68 -9.84
CA ALA A 65 16.17 -7.72 -8.45
C ALA A 65 16.94 -8.81 -7.70
N THR A 66 17.21 -8.57 -6.43
CA THR A 66 17.84 -9.56 -5.53
C THR A 66 17.02 -9.73 -4.27
N ILE A 67 17.02 -10.95 -3.74
CA ILE A 67 16.47 -11.28 -2.40
C ILE A 67 17.59 -11.92 -1.59
N ASP A 68 17.91 -11.31 -0.45
CA ASP A 68 19.05 -11.72 0.40
C ASP A 68 20.36 -11.85 -0.39
N GLY A 69 20.58 -10.93 -1.34
CA GLY A 69 21.73 -10.92 -2.24
C GLY A 69 21.69 -11.91 -3.40
N LEU A 70 20.68 -12.78 -3.49
CA LEU A 70 20.50 -13.75 -4.57
C LEU A 70 19.75 -13.10 -5.75
N ASP A 71 20.26 -13.25 -6.98
CA ASP A 71 19.60 -12.74 -8.19
C ASP A 71 18.31 -13.52 -8.48
N CYS A 72 17.18 -12.81 -8.49
CA CYS A 72 15.85 -13.41 -8.62
C CYS A 72 15.66 -14.18 -9.96
N THR A 73 16.37 -13.81 -11.01
CA THR A 73 16.29 -14.47 -12.33
C THR A 73 17.26 -15.62 -12.42
N LYS A 74 18.54 -15.40 -12.08
CA LYS A 74 19.60 -16.39 -12.28
C LYS A 74 19.62 -17.47 -11.21
N GLU A 75 19.24 -17.10 -9.97
CA GLU A 75 19.29 -17.96 -8.79
C GLU A 75 17.88 -18.26 -8.24
N SER A 76 16.87 -18.31 -9.14
CA SER A 76 15.45 -18.39 -8.78
C SER A 76 15.10 -19.56 -7.84
N LEU A 77 15.78 -20.71 -7.95
CA LEU A 77 15.59 -21.84 -7.04
C LEU A 77 16.08 -21.52 -5.61
N ALA A 78 17.25 -20.89 -5.50
CA ALA A 78 17.79 -20.49 -4.19
C ALA A 78 16.90 -19.41 -3.55
N VAL A 79 16.41 -18.45 -4.33
CA VAL A 79 15.43 -17.46 -3.91
C VAL A 79 14.15 -18.14 -3.41
N LYS A 80 13.57 -19.07 -4.17
CA LYS A 80 12.35 -19.81 -3.79
C LYS A 80 12.51 -20.59 -2.48
N ASN A 81 13.70 -21.04 -2.15
CA ASN A 81 13.94 -21.72 -0.87
C ASN A 81 13.82 -20.78 0.34
N LYS A 82 14.11 -19.49 0.16
CA LYS A 82 14.04 -18.47 1.22
C LYS A 82 12.70 -17.75 1.28
N VAL A 83 11.97 -17.69 0.16
CA VAL A 83 10.73 -16.92 0.03
C VAL A 83 9.53 -17.81 0.25
N GLY A 84 8.64 -17.40 1.15
CA GLY A 84 7.26 -17.87 1.22
C GLY A 84 6.37 -17.01 0.33
N TYR A 85 5.55 -17.62 -0.52
CA TYR A 85 4.60 -16.88 -1.35
C TYR A 85 3.16 -17.27 -1.06
N LEU A 86 2.36 -16.29 -0.73
CA LEU A 86 0.92 -16.42 -0.53
C LEU A 86 0.19 -15.68 -1.65
N PRO A 87 -0.32 -16.36 -2.68
CA PRO A 87 -1.11 -15.74 -3.74
C PRO A 87 -2.52 -15.36 -3.24
N ASP A 88 -3.21 -14.45 -3.94
CA ASP A 88 -4.62 -14.09 -3.66
C ASP A 88 -5.52 -15.34 -3.62
N ASN A 89 -5.29 -16.29 -4.50
CA ASN A 89 -6.07 -17.53 -4.57
C ASN A 89 -5.19 -18.73 -4.24
N VAL A 90 -5.31 -19.22 -3.00
CA VAL A 90 -4.50 -20.35 -2.51
C VAL A 90 -5.11 -21.67 -3.00
N GLY A 91 -4.32 -22.43 -3.73
CA GLY A 91 -4.72 -23.74 -4.31
C GLY A 91 -4.42 -24.88 -3.33
N PHE A 92 -5.37 -25.27 -2.50
CA PHE A 92 -5.28 -26.48 -1.70
C PHE A 92 -5.96 -27.66 -2.38
N TYR A 93 -5.61 -28.87 -1.95
CA TYR A 93 -6.34 -30.08 -2.31
C TYR A 93 -7.64 -30.14 -1.51
N PRO A 94 -8.81 -29.86 -2.11
CA PRO A 94 -10.06 -29.66 -1.37
C PRO A 94 -10.58 -30.94 -0.70
N ALA A 95 -10.19 -32.11 -1.20
CA ALA A 95 -10.56 -33.41 -0.66
C ALA A 95 -9.71 -33.85 0.55
N MET A 96 -8.53 -33.21 0.73
CA MET A 96 -7.65 -33.44 1.86
C MET A 96 -8.02 -32.56 3.05
N THR A 97 -7.65 -32.98 4.26
CA THR A 97 -7.82 -32.17 5.45
C THR A 97 -6.81 -31.00 5.46
N GLY A 98 -7.01 -30.02 6.35
CA GLY A 98 -6.03 -28.96 6.56
C GLY A 98 -4.66 -29.53 6.97
N MET A 99 -4.66 -30.49 7.90
CA MET A 99 -3.47 -31.22 8.34
C MET A 99 -2.78 -31.93 7.17
N ASP A 100 -3.53 -32.70 6.36
CA ASP A 100 -2.93 -33.46 5.26
C ASP A 100 -2.33 -32.54 4.19
N ASN A 101 -2.95 -31.38 3.89
CA ASN A 101 -2.37 -30.38 2.98
C ASN A 101 -1.01 -29.89 3.48
N LEU A 102 -0.89 -29.55 4.78
CA LEU A 102 0.35 -29.09 5.36
C LEU A 102 1.43 -30.18 5.40
N ILE A 103 1.06 -31.42 5.77
CA ILE A 103 1.98 -32.57 5.74
C ILE A 103 2.49 -32.78 4.33
N PHE A 104 1.59 -32.74 3.32
CA PHE A 104 1.96 -32.89 1.92
C PHE A 104 2.97 -31.78 1.52
N SER A 105 2.66 -30.53 1.82
CA SER A 105 3.57 -29.40 1.55
C SER A 105 4.92 -29.54 2.23
N GLY A 106 4.93 -29.92 3.51
CA GLY A 106 6.17 -30.18 4.27
C GLY A 106 7.03 -31.27 3.62
N ARG A 107 6.40 -32.36 3.19
CA ARG A 107 7.06 -33.47 2.49
C ARG A 107 7.65 -33.02 1.15
N MET A 108 6.93 -32.20 0.39
CA MET A 108 7.42 -31.62 -0.87
C MET A 108 8.60 -30.66 -0.66
N ASN A 109 8.68 -30.03 0.50
CA ASN A 109 9.81 -29.19 0.93
C ASN A 109 10.93 -29.96 1.63
N GLY A 110 10.93 -31.32 1.58
CA GLY A 110 12.04 -32.17 2.03
C GLY A 110 11.98 -32.60 3.49
N LEU A 111 10.91 -32.31 4.24
CA LEU A 111 10.75 -32.80 5.60
C LEU A 111 10.45 -34.31 5.62
N SER A 112 10.91 -35.04 6.64
CA SER A 112 10.42 -36.38 6.93
C SER A 112 8.94 -36.36 7.28
N LYS A 113 8.26 -37.50 7.27
CA LYS A 113 6.82 -37.54 7.60
C LYS A 113 6.59 -37.07 9.04
N GLU A 114 7.42 -37.52 9.96
CA GLU A 114 7.36 -37.21 11.39
C GLU A 114 7.59 -35.72 11.64
N GLU A 115 8.61 -35.14 10.97
CA GLU A 115 8.89 -33.70 11.05
C GLU A 115 7.75 -32.87 10.45
N ALA A 116 7.17 -33.31 9.32
CA ALA A 116 6.07 -32.61 8.68
C ALA A 116 4.82 -32.60 9.57
N ILE A 117 4.49 -33.73 10.23
CA ILE A 117 3.36 -33.83 11.18
C ILE A 117 3.56 -32.85 12.34
N LYS A 118 4.69 -33.01 13.05
CA LYS A 118 5.00 -32.16 14.22
C LYS A 118 4.93 -30.68 13.86
N ARG A 119 5.53 -30.32 12.73
CA ARG A 119 5.54 -28.93 12.30
C ARG A 119 4.16 -28.42 11.89
N ALA A 120 3.35 -29.26 11.23
CA ALA A 120 1.98 -28.90 10.87
C ALA A 120 1.11 -28.66 12.12
N GLU A 121 1.25 -29.45 13.17
CA GLU A 121 0.58 -29.27 14.46
C GLU A 121 0.96 -27.92 15.10
N GLU A 122 2.28 -27.63 15.21
CA GLU A 122 2.79 -26.36 15.76
C GLU A 122 2.27 -25.14 14.99
N ILE A 123 2.26 -25.23 13.65
CA ILE A 123 1.82 -24.12 12.80
C ILE A 123 0.30 -23.94 12.81
N LEU A 124 -0.49 -25.04 12.82
CA LEU A 124 -1.96 -24.96 12.94
C LEU A 124 -2.38 -24.32 14.24
N GLU A 125 -1.70 -24.61 15.34
CA GLU A 125 -1.90 -23.93 16.62
C GLU A 125 -1.62 -22.44 16.48
N ARG A 126 -0.49 -22.08 15.89
CA ARG A 126 -0.05 -20.70 15.71
C ARG A 126 -1.00 -19.85 14.86
N VAL A 127 -1.56 -20.43 13.79
CA VAL A 127 -2.54 -19.73 12.94
C VAL A 127 -3.99 -19.85 13.47
N GLY A 128 -4.19 -20.44 14.65
CA GLY A 128 -5.50 -20.61 15.28
C GLY A 128 -6.43 -21.55 14.52
N MET A 129 -5.89 -22.61 13.89
CA MET A 129 -6.65 -23.52 13.03
C MET A 129 -6.72 -24.97 13.56
N THR A 130 -6.25 -25.24 14.77
CA THR A 130 -6.28 -26.59 15.36
C THR A 130 -7.67 -27.22 15.35
N TYR A 131 -8.72 -26.41 15.65
CA TYR A 131 -10.13 -26.86 15.66
C TYR A 131 -10.64 -27.38 14.31
N ALA A 132 -9.97 -27.04 13.23
CA ALA A 132 -10.36 -27.36 11.87
C ALA A 132 -9.33 -28.28 11.16
N ALA A 133 -8.28 -28.69 11.86
CA ALA A 133 -7.16 -29.47 11.30
C ALA A 133 -7.63 -30.69 10.48
N ASP A 134 -8.60 -31.45 11.02
CA ASP A 134 -9.11 -32.70 10.42
C ASP A 134 -10.31 -32.48 9.49
N ARG A 135 -10.76 -31.23 9.29
CA ARG A 135 -11.82 -30.92 8.32
C ARG A 135 -11.22 -30.79 6.92
N LYS A 136 -12.00 -31.21 5.90
CA LYS A 136 -11.60 -31.06 4.49
C LYS A 136 -11.42 -29.57 4.13
N ALA A 137 -10.29 -29.23 3.51
CA ALA A 137 -9.97 -27.85 3.11
C ALA A 137 -11.03 -27.23 2.16
N GLY A 138 -11.72 -28.06 1.36
CA GLY A 138 -12.83 -27.62 0.52
C GLY A 138 -14.04 -27.05 1.30
N THR A 139 -14.16 -27.33 2.60
CA THR A 139 -15.23 -26.80 3.47
C THR A 139 -14.85 -25.52 4.23
N TYR A 140 -13.63 -25.02 4.01
CA TYR A 140 -13.13 -23.85 4.71
C TYR A 140 -13.73 -22.55 4.19
N SER A 141 -14.00 -21.62 5.09
CA SER A 141 -14.31 -20.23 4.73
C SER A 141 -13.09 -19.58 4.05
N ARG A 142 -13.27 -18.40 3.43
CA ARG A 142 -12.15 -17.67 2.82
C ARG A 142 -11.07 -17.34 3.85
N GLY A 143 -11.44 -16.83 5.04
CA GLY A 143 -10.48 -16.55 6.11
C GLY A 143 -9.75 -17.80 6.61
N MET A 144 -10.44 -18.95 6.73
CA MET A 144 -9.80 -20.22 7.07
C MET A 144 -8.81 -20.66 5.99
N ARG A 145 -9.14 -20.54 4.69
CA ARG A 145 -8.22 -20.84 3.59
C ARG A 145 -7.00 -19.93 3.62
N GLN A 146 -7.18 -18.66 3.92
CA GLN A 146 -6.08 -17.71 4.02
C GLN A 146 -5.12 -18.06 5.18
N ARG A 147 -5.68 -18.38 6.35
CA ARG A 147 -4.86 -18.84 7.50
C ARG A 147 -4.13 -20.15 7.20
N LEU A 148 -4.79 -21.09 6.54
CA LEU A 148 -4.11 -22.31 6.08
C LEU A 148 -3.00 -21.97 5.06
N GLY A 149 -3.20 -20.96 4.19
CA GLY A 149 -2.17 -20.48 3.25
C GLY A 149 -0.95 -19.90 3.97
N ILE A 150 -1.16 -19.11 5.00
CA ILE A 150 -0.06 -18.62 5.85
C ILE A 150 0.64 -19.81 6.53
N ALA A 151 -0.13 -20.79 7.04
CA ALA A 151 0.42 -22.00 7.62
C ALA A 151 1.30 -22.77 6.61
N ASP A 152 0.83 -22.94 5.39
CA ASP A 152 1.57 -23.60 4.31
C ASP A 152 2.90 -22.91 4.01
N VAL A 153 2.88 -21.60 3.90
CA VAL A 153 4.08 -20.79 3.71
C VAL A 153 5.09 -20.98 4.85
N LEU A 154 4.62 -21.08 6.08
CA LEU A 154 5.46 -21.28 7.27
C LEU A 154 6.08 -22.68 7.36
N MET A 155 5.56 -23.68 6.63
CA MET A 155 6.12 -25.07 6.64
C MET A 155 7.61 -25.10 6.28
N LYS A 156 8.08 -24.24 5.40
CA LYS A 156 9.49 -24.20 4.94
C LYS A 156 10.41 -23.24 5.70
N LYS A 157 9.93 -22.58 6.78
CA LYS A 157 10.69 -21.59 7.56
C LYS A 157 11.28 -20.45 6.71
N PRO A 158 10.45 -19.68 6.02
CA PRO A 158 10.94 -18.63 5.13
C PRO A 158 11.62 -17.50 5.90
N GLU A 159 12.61 -16.84 5.28
CA GLU A 159 13.22 -15.60 5.78
C GLU A 159 12.40 -14.38 5.36
N ILE A 160 11.66 -14.51 4.28
CA ILE A 160 10.76 -13.47 3.74
C ILE A 160 9.45 -14.10 3.26
N ILE A 161 8.34 -13.39 3.47
CA ILE A 161 7.03 -13.77 2.94
C ILE A 161 6.52 -12.66 2.02
N ILE A 162 6.10 -13.04 0.81
CA ILE A 162 5.41 -12.16 -0.14
C ILE A 162 3.94 -12.58 -0.17
N MET A 163 3.02 -11.64 0.09
CA MET A 163 1.59 -11.90 0.14
C MET A 163 0.86 -11.02 -0.87
N ASP A 164 0.03 -11.65 -1.70
CA ASP A 164 -0.81 -10.94 -2.68
C ASP A 164 -2.25 -10.90 -2.16
N GLU A 165 -2.76 -9.70 -1.86
CA GLU A 165 -4.11 -9.42 -1.35
C GLU A 165 -4.54 -10.33 -0.16
N PRO A 166 -3.75 -10.44 0.94
CA PRO A 166 -3.95 -11.46 1.97
C PRO A 166 -5.26 -11.36 2.75
N THR A 167 -5.97 -10.25 2.65
CA THR A 167 -7.19 -9.96 3.41
C THR A 167 -8.43 -9.74 2.52
N ALA A 168 -8.26 -9.83 1.20
CA ALA A 168 -9.34 -9.58 0.25
C ALA A 168 -10.52 -10.54 0.44
N GLY A 169 -11.74 -9.98 0.55
CA GLY A 169 -12.99 -10.76 0.67
C GLY A 169 -13.13 -11.57 1.98
N ILE A 170 -12.44 -11.16 3.02
CA ILE A 170 -12.55 -11.72 4.38
C ILE A 170 -13.41 -10.77 5.22
N ASP A 171 -14.17 -11.31 6.16
CA ASP A 171 -14.96 -10.52 7.11
C ASP A 171 -14.06 -9.69 8.05
N PRO A 172 -14.57 -8.60 8.65
CA PRO A 172 -13.74 -7.70 9.47
C PRO A 172 -13.08 -8.36 10.68
N SER A 173 -13.64 -9.45 11.21
CA SER A 173 -13.06 -10.21 12.31
C SER A 173 -11.82 -10.98 11.82
N GLY A 174 -11.96 -11.72 10.73
CA GLY A 174 -10.88 -12.48 10.11
C GLY A 174 -9.75 -11.59 9.61
N VAL A 175 -10.07 -10.39 9.10
CA VAL A 175 -9.05 -9.39 8.73
C VAL A 175 -8.19 -9.02 9.94
N ARG A 176 -8.81 -8.72 11.10
CA ARG A 176 -8.04 -8.38 12.32
C ARG A 176 -7.12 -9.50 12.75
N GLU A 177 -7.61 -10.75 12.71
CA GLU A 177 -6.79 -11.91 13.09
C GLU A 177 -5.60 -12.11 12.15
N ILE A 178 -5.79 -11.98 10.83
CA ILE A 178 -4.72 -12.11 9.83
C ILE A 178 -3.71 -10.97 9.97
N THR A 179 -4.16 -9.73 10.15
CA THR A 179 -3.25 -8.58 10.32
C THR A 179 -2.43 -8.70 11.60
N THR A 180 -3.03 -9.19 12.70
CA THR A 180 -2.30 -9.48 13.93
C THR A 180 -1.24 -10.56 13.71
N LEU A 181 -1.60 -11.66 13.05
CA LEU A 181 -0.68 -12.74 12.73
C LEU A 181 0.50 -12.25 11.87
N ILE A 182 0.24 -11.42 10.85
CA ILE A 182 1.28 -10.83 10.00
C ILE A 182 2.27 -10.00 10.84
N ARG A 183 1.76 -9.14 11.72
CA ARG A 183 2.63 -8.34 12.62
C ARG A 183 3.44 -9.23 13.56
N GLU A 184 2.84 -10.28 14.11
CA GLU A 184 3.56 -11.20 14.98
C GLU A 184 4.69 -11.95 14.25
N LEU A 185 4.49 -12.33 12.99
CA LEU A 185 5.54 -12.96 12.18
C LEU A 185 6.73 -12.01 11.93
N ALA A 186 6.47 -10.72 11.75
CA ALA A 186 7.54 -9.73 11.61
C ALA A 186 8.20 -9.42 12.95
N ASP A 187 7.41 -9.05 13.97
CA ASP A 187 7.93 -8.50 15.23
C ASP A 187 8.59 -9.57 16.11
N LYS A 188 8.03 -10.79 16.15
CA LYS A 188 8.53 -11.88 17.03
C LYS A 188 9.53 -12.81 16.34
N ASP A 189 9.30 -13.09 15.05
CA ASP A 189 10.16 -14.03 14.30
C ASP A 189 11.19 -13.35 13.41
N GLY A 190 11.11 -12.03 13.26
CA GLY A 190 12.02 -11.26 12.41
C GLY A 190 11.84 -11.54 10.91
N ILE A 191 10.71 -12.09 10.50
CA ILE A 191 10.42 -12.38 9.09
C ILE A 191 10.15 -11.07 8.35
N THR A 192 10.83 -10.87 7.24
CA THR A 192 10.52 -9.74 6.33
C THR A 192 9.22 -10.03 5.60
N ILE A 193 8.33 -9.06 5.48
CA ILE A 193 7.03 -9.27 4.83
C ILE A 193 6.78 -8.18 3.78
N MET A 194 6.48 -8.60 2.55
CA MET A 194 5.99 -7.72 1.51
C MET A 194 4.53 -8.05 1.21
N ILE A 195 3.65 -7.06 1.30
CA ILE A 195 2.21 -7.23 1.05
C ILE A 195 1.82 -6.37 -0.13
N SER A 196 1.24 -6.94 -1.18
CA SER A 196 0.56 -6.17 -2.21
C SER A 196 -0.94 -6.07 -1.88
N SER A 197 -1.49 -4.87 -1.92
CA SER A 197 -2.92 -4.64 -1.70
C SER A 197 -3.42 -3.38 -2.41
N HIS A 198 -4.73 -3.31 -2.58
CA HIS A 198 -5.45 -2.10 -2.96
C HIS A 198 -6.22 -1.50 -1.76
N ASP A 199 -6.23 -2.17 -0.62
CA ASP A 199 -6.90 -1.73 0.62
C ASP A 199 -5.94 -0.87 1.47
N LEU A 200 -6.13 0.44 1.37
CA LEU A 200 -5.36 1.46 2.08
C LEU A 200 -5.43 1.32 3.60
N TYR A 201 -6.62 1.09 4.13
CA TYR A 201 -6.85 1.03 5.58
C TYR A 201 -6.10 -0.13 6.22
N GLN A 202 -6.07 -1.27 5.54
CA GLN A 202 -5.36 -2.45 6.06
C GLN A 202 -3.84 -2.25 6.00
N ILE A 203 -3.33 -1.76 4.86
CA ILE A 203 -1.89 -1.51 4.68
C ILE A 203 -1.39 -0.49 5.71
N GLN A 204 -2.14 0.57 5.98
CA GLN A 204 -1.78 1.58 6.98
C GLN A 204 -1.56 1.00 8.39
N ARG A 205 -2.34 -0.03 8.74
CA ARG A 205 -2.29 -0.64 10.08
C ARG A 205 -1.17 -1.64 10.29
N ILE A 206 -0.66 -2.22 9.22
CA ILE A 206 0.28 -3.35 9.32
C ILE A 206 1.67 -3.04 8.77
N SER A 207 1.82 -2.01 7.94
CA SER A 207 3.08 -1.73 7.26
C SER A 207 3.91 -0.69 7.99
N ASP A 208 5.22 -0.93 8.04
CA ASP A 208 6.20 0.06 8.53
C ASP A 208 6.46 1.14 7.48
N ARG A 209 6.54 0.74 6.22
CA ARG A 209 6.66 1.61 5.04
C ARG A 209 5.72 1.15 3.94
N VAL A 210 5.36 2.09 3.08
CA VAL A 210 4.49 1.82 1.93
C VAL A 210 5.13 2.35 0.65
N GLY A 211 4.86 1.65 -0.46
CA GLY A 211 5.13 2.10 -1.80
C GLY A 211 3.84 2.29 -2.58
N ILE A 212 3.58 3.47 -3.10
CA ILE A 212 2.41 3.78 -3.92
C ILE A 212 2.74 3.49 -5.38
N PHE A 213 2.03 2.54 -5.96
CA PHE A 213 2.29 2.01 -7.30
C PHE A 213 1.15 2.33 -8.26
N VAL A 214 1.45 3.06 -9.32
CA VAL A 214 0.46 3.49 -10.33
C VAL A 214 1.02 3.28 -11.72
N LYS A 215 0.24 2.59 -12.60
CA LYS A 215 0.60 2.38 -14.01
C LYS A 215 2.06 1.91 -14.22
N GLY A 216 2.49 0.96 -13.43
CA GLY A 216 3.84 0.38 -13.52
C GLY A 216 4.96 1.19 -12.87
N LYS A 217 4.68 2.31 -12.21
CA LYS A 217 5.69 3.17 -11.56
C LYS A 217 5.46 3.27 -10.06
N LEU A 218 6.53 3.30 -9.31
CA LEU A 218 6.53 3.67 -7.89
C LEU A 218 6.56 5.19 -7.79
N ILE A 219 5.44 5.79 -7.38
CA ILE A 219 5.27 7.25 -7.35
C ILE A 219 5.58 7.86 -5.99
N ALA A 220 5.54 7.07 -4.93
CA ALA A 220 5.95 7.46 -3.59
C ALA A 220 6.37 6.24 -2.79
N CYS A 221 7.36 6.40 -1.90
CA CYS A 221 7.82 5.34 -1.00
C CYS A 221 8.34 5.95 0.29
N GLY A 222 7.88 5.45 1.44
CA GLY A 222 8.32 5.92 2.76
C GLY A 222 7.38 5.48 3.87
N ARG A 223 7.63 5.96 5.08
CA ARG A 223 6.68 5.84 6.19
C ARG A 223 5.46 6.72 5.90
N ILE A 224 4.31 6.35 6.42
CA ILE A 224 3.05 7.07 6.14
C ILE A 224 3.10 8.51 6.67
N ASP A 225 3.65 8.69 7.87
CA ASP A 225 3.88 10.01 8.46
C ASP A 225 4.84 10.87 7.61
N GLU A 226 5.94 10.28 7.12
CA GLU A 226 6.89 10.98 6.25
C GLU A 226 6.27 11.39 4.91
N LEU A 227 5.46 10.52 4.30
CA LEU A 227 4.75 10.83 3.06
C LEU A 227 3.74 11.96 3.24
N GLY A 228 3.02 11.98 4.37
CA GLY A 228 2.14 13.08 4.76
C GLY A 228 2.92 14.39 4.93
N HIS A 229 4.02 14.36 5.67
CA HIS A 229 4.89 15.54 5.84
C HIS A 229 5.49 16.02 4.53
N GLN A 230 5.86 15.13 3.60
CA GLN A 230 6.34 15.53 2.28
C GLN A 230 5.28 16.28 1.46
N LEU A 231 4.00 15.89 1.55
CA LEU A 231 2.91 16.64 0.93
C LEU A 231 2.74 18.02 1.56
N MET A 232 2.77 18.11 2.90
CA MET A 232 2.68 19.38 3.63
C MET A 232 3.88 20.30 3.34
N SER A 233 5.09 19.78 3.31
CA SER A 233 6.31 20.57 3.02
C SER A 233 6.31 21.18 1.62
N LYS A 234 5.52 20.60 0.70
CA LYS A 234 5.29 21.13 -0.65
C LYS A 234 4.17 22.18 -0.72
N GLY A 235 3.67 22.61 0.44
CA GLY A 235 2.59 23.60 0.54
C GLY A 235 1.22 23.00 0.21
N LEU A 236 1.01 21.73 0.49
CA LEU A 236 -0.28 21.05 0.35
C LEU A 236 -0.85 20.80 1.74
N PHE A 237 -1.51 21.81 2.30
CA PHE A 237 -2.25 21.70 3.54
C PHE A 237 -3.73 21.53 3.23
N MET A 238 -4.36 20.59 3.89
CA MET A 238 -5.78 20.28 3.69
C MET A 238 -6.50 20.29 5.04
N PHE A 239 -7.68 20.87 5.05
CA PHE A 239 -8.51 20.98 6.24
C PHE A 239 -9.93 20.60 5.90
N ASP A 240 -10.51 19.75 6.73
CA ASP A 240 -11.94 19.45 6.72
C ASP A 240 -12.59 20.13 7.92
N VAL A 241 -13.63 20.91 7.67
CA VAL A 241 -14.31 21.69 8.71
C VAL A 241 -15.82 21.49 8.64
N VAL A 242 -16.41 21.21 9.79
CA VAL A 242 -17.86 21.27 9.98
C VAL A 242 -18.17 22.51 10.80
N ALA A 243 -18.73 23.53 10.14
CA ALA A 243 -19.14 24.78 10.76
C ALA A 243 -20.67 24.96 10.69
N GLU A 244 -21.26 25.48 11.77
CA GLU A 244 -22.67 25.74 11.89
C GLU A 244 -22.92 27.19 12.29
N LYS A 245 -24.05 27.76 11.83
CA LYS A 245 -24.59 29.02 12.32
C LYS A 245 -26.07 28.82 12.60
N ASN A 246 -26.50 29.15 13.79
CA ASN A 246 -27.88 28.92 14.27
C ASN A 246 -28.30 27.41 14.20
N GLY A 247 -27.37 26.49 14.39
CA GLY A 247 -27.64 25.04 14.37
C GLY A 247 -27.72 24.39 12.98
N GLU A 248 -27.46 25.14 11.91
CA GLU A 248 -27.45 24.62 10.54
C GLU A 248 -26.04 24.67 9.94
N LYS A 249 -25.67 23.60 9.20
CA LYS A 249 -24.39 23.55 8.46
C LYS A 249 -24.35 24.61 7.36
N VAL A 250 -23.32 25.42 7.38
CA VAL A 250 -23.21 26.62 6.54
C VAL A 250 -22.47 26.32 5.23
N TRP A 251 -23.07 26.78 4.13
CA TRP A 251 -22.43 26.81 2.81
C TRP A 251 -23.05 27.94 1.96
N ASN A 252 -22.92 29.18 2.40
CA ASN A 252 -23.37 30.34 1.66
C ASN A 252 -22.19 31.12 1.06
N GLU A 253 -22.47 32.10 0.25
CA GLU A 253 -21.46 32.90 -0.46
C GLU A 253 -20.60 33.73 0.52
N GLU A 254 -21.19 34.26 1.57
CA GLU A 254 -20.49 34.99 2.62
C GLU A 254 -19.42 34.12 3.31
N PHE A 255 -19.79 32.91 3.71
CA PHE A 255 -18.89 31.92 4.31
C PHE A 255 -17.76 31.55 3.35
N GLN A 256 -18.08 31.27 2.08
CA GLN A 256 -17.08 30.93 1.09
C GLN A 256 -16.08 32.06 0.83
N ASN A 257 -16.56 33.30 0.75
CA ASN A 257 -15.71 34.47 0.54
C ASN A 257 -14.82 34.75 1.75
N MET A 258 -15.33 34.57 2.96
CA MET A 258 -14.54 34.67 4.18
C MET A 258 -13.38 33.67 4.16
N ILE A 259 -13.64 32.40 3.86
CA ILE A 259 -12.56 31.38 3.80
C ILE A 259 -11.57 31.67 2.67
N ARG A 260 -12.05 32.07 1.48
CA ARG A 260 -11.18 32.46 0.35
C ARG A 260 -10.31 33.67 0.65
N SER A 261 -10.71 34.52 1.57
CA SER A 261 -9.92 35.71 1.98
C SER A 261 -8.72 35.34 2.85
N ILE A 262 -8.69 34.15 3.43
CA ILE A 262 -7.56 33.67 4.25
C ILE A 262 -6.36 33.45 3.33
N ASN A 263 -5.27 34.13 3.63
CA ASN A 263 -4.04 34.01 2.83
C ASN A 263 -3.53 32.57 2.80
N GLY A 264 -3.31 32.07 1.58
CA GLY A 264 -2.83 30.71 1.36
C GLY A 264 -3.93 29.72 0.94
N VAL A 265 -5.21 30.03 1.07
CA VAL A 265 -6.30 29.18 0.57
C VAL A 265 -6.28 29.15 -0.94
N THR A 266 -6.35 27.95 -1.53
CA THR A 266 -6.32 27.72 -2.98
C THR A 266 -7.59 27.09 -3.49
N ILE A 267 -8.18 26.17 -2.74
CA ILE A 267 -9.40 25.45 -3.09
C ILE A 267 -10.33 25.44 -1.88
N ILE A 268 -11.62 25.60 -2.14
CA ILE A 268 -12.69 25.39 -1.18
C ILE A 268 -13.79 24.59 -1.87
N GLY A 269 -14.25 23.50 -1.23
CA GLY A 269 -15.30 22.63 -1.70
C GLY A 269 -16.22 22.18 -0.55
N ARG A 270 -17.38 21.61 -0.92
CA ARG A 270 -18.31 21.00 0.03
C ARG A 270 -18.49 19.53 -0.29
N ARG A 271 -18.33 18.66 0.69
CA ARG A 271 -18.63 17.22 0.56
C ARG A 271 -20.14 16.96 0.70
N VAL A 272 -20.57 15.76 0.30
CA VAL A 272 -21.99 15.35 0.33
C VAL A 272 -22.56 15.39 1.76
N ASP A 273 -21.76 15.09 2.77
CA ASP A 273 -22.13 15.12 4.19
C ASP A 273 -22.19 16.54 4.79
N GLY A 274 -21.84 17.55 3.99
CA GLY A 274 -21.83 18.95 4.38
C GLY A 274 -20.52 19.44 4.98
N THR A 275 -19.48 18.62 5.06
CA THR A 275 -18.13 19.00 5.47
C THR A 275 -17.51 19.93 4.43
N VAL A 276 -16.87 21.00 4.89
CA VAL A 276 -16.15 21.95 4.03
C VAL A 276 -14.70 21.53 3.91
N HIS A 277 -14.28 21.21 2.70
CA HIS A 277 -12.90 20.87 2.36
C HIS A 277 -12.15 22.10 1.88
N ILE A 278 -10.97 22.36 2.45
CA ILE A 278 -10.13 23.54 2.17
C ILE A 278 -8.72 23.06 1.86
N GLU A 279 -8.17 23.50 0.72
CA GLU A 279 -6.75 23.31 0.40
C GLU A 279 -6.02 24.64 0.53
N ALA A 280 -4.79 24.58 1.07
CA ALA A 280 -3.98 25.76 1.31
C ALA A 280 -2.49 25.49 1.01
N THR A 281 -1.75 26.57 0.71
CA THR A 281 -0.30 26.53 0.46
C THR A 281 0.54 26.65 1.73
N ARG A 282 -0.10 26.86 2.88
CA ARG A 282 0.53 26.94 4.21
C ARG A 282 -0.45 26.44 5.25
N ASP A 283 0.05 26.22 6.47
CA ASP A 283 -0.82 25.98 7.61
C ASP A 283 -1.67 27.23 7.91
N ILE A 284 -2.98 27.07 7.79
CA ILE A 284 -4.00 28.11 8.03
C ILE A 284 -4.88 27.82 9.24
N GLN A 285 -4.60 26.75 10.00
CA GLN A 285 -5.48 26.28 11.08
C GLN A 285 -5.85 27.40 12.05
N LYS A 286 -4.86 28.19 12.47
CA LYS A 286 -5.07 29.31 13.40
C LYS A 286 -5.89 30.44 12.79
N ASP A 287 -5.61 30.79 11.54
CA ASP A 287 -6.32 31.87 10.82
C ASP A 287 -7.75 31.47 10.52
N LEU A 288 -7.95 30.22 10.15
CA LEU A 288 -9.26 29.62 9.85
C LEU A 288 -10.15 29.59 11.11
N LEU A 289 -9.63 29.09 12.24
CA LEU A 289 -10.34 29.10 13.51
C LEU A 289 -10.71 30.51 13.94
N LYS A 290 -9.78 31.47 13.82
CA LYS A 290 -10.01 32.87 14.17
C LYS A 290 -11.13 33.46 13.30
N ALA A 291 -11.07 33.30 11.99
CA ALA A 291 -12.08 33.82 11.08
C ALA A 291 -13.48 33.24 11.37
N LEU A 292 -13.57 31.94 11.64
CA LEU A 292 -14.83 31.27 11.95
C LEU A 292 -15.44 31.80 13.27
N VAL A 293 -14.64 31.95 14.30
CA VAL A 293 -15.10 32.46 15.61
C VAL A 293 -15.50 33.94 15.54
N GLU A 294 -14.72 34.79 14.85
CA GLU A 294 -15.03 36.22 14.66
C GLU A 294 -16.31 36.45 13.86
N ALA A 295 -16.67 35.54 12.97
CA ALA A 295 -17.90 35.57 12.16
C ALA A 295 -19.09 34.85 12.83
N ASP A 296 -18.96 34.47 14.11
CA ASP A 296 -19.99 33.81 14.93
C ASP A 296 -20.44 32.45 14.37
N TYR A 297 -19.48 31.69 13.80
CA TYR A 297 -19.70 30.30 13.44
C TYR A 297 -19.27 29.36 14.57
N THR A 298 -20.08 28.33 14.81
CA THR A 298 -19.73 27.23 15.71
C THR A 298 -18.97 26.16 14.96
N VAL A 299 -17.71 25.91 15.33
CA VAL A 299 -16.91 24.82 14.75
C VAL A 299 -17.25 23.53 15.50
N ARG A 300 -17.86 22.55 14.81
CA ARG A 300 -18.16 21.22 15.37
C ARG A 300 -16.97 20.30 15.26
N GLU A 301 -16.35 20.30 14.10
CA GLU A 301 -15.19 19.48 13.80
C GLU A 301 -14.23 20.28 12.94
N MET A 302 -12.95 20.11 13.21
CA MET A 302 -11.86 20.60 12.36
C MET A 302 -10.78 19.52 12.34
N HIS A 303 -10.50 19.02 11.18
CA HIS A 303 -9.46 18.02 10.96
C HIS A 303 -8.47 18.53 9.93
N GLN A 304 -7.18 18.50 10.28
CA GLN A 304 -6.12 18.73 9.30
C GLN A 304 -5.80 17.40 8.66
N GLU A 305 -6.08 17.30 7.37
CA GLU A 305 -5.77 16.13 6.59
C GLU A 305 -4.26 16.03 6.33
N GLY A 306 -3.74 14.81 6.21
CA GLY A 306 -2.31 14.55 5.92
C GLY A 306 -1.72 13.42 6.75
N GLY A 307 -2.50 12.83 7.68
CA GLY A 307 -2.14 11.64 8.45
C GLY A 307 -2.81 10.35 7.96
N ASP A 308 -3.80 10.44 7.06
CA ASP A 308 -4.49 9.27 6.50
C ASP A 308 -3.89 8.88 5.15
N LEU A 309 -3.50 7.62 5.04
CA LEU A 309 -2.96 7.04 3.81
C LEU A 309 -3.91 7.18 2.61
N THR A 310 -5.22 7.21 2.83
CA THR A 310 -6.23 7.38 1.78
C THR A 310 -6.07 8.70 1.04
N GLU A 311 -5.82 9.77 1.79
CA GLU A 311 -5.60 11.09 1.21
C GLU A 311 -4.25 11.23 0.54
N ILE A 312 -3.21 10.75 1.23
CA ILE A 312 -1.85 10.70 0.69
C ILE A 312 -1.90 9.98 -0.66
N TYR A 313 -2.55 8.80 -0.70
CA TYR A 313 -2.72 8.02 -1.92
C TYR A 313 -3.47 8.81 -3.00
N ARG A 314 -4.62 9.42 -2.67
CA ARG A 314 -5.43 10.19 -3.63
C ARG A 314 -4.61 11.32 -4.26
N LYS A 315 -3.86 12.09 -3.46
CA LYS A 315 -3.04 13.20 -3.96
C LYS A 315 -1.89 12.74 -4.85
N TYR A 316 -1.20 11.67 -4.48
CA TYR A 316 -0.15 11.11 -5.34
C TYR A 316 -0.72 10.53 -6.64
N PHE A 317 -1.91 9.90 -6.55
CA PHE A 317 -2.60 9.35 -7.72
C PHE A 317 -3.05 10.44 -8.69
N GLU A 318 -3.74 11.48 -8.19
CA GLU A 318 -4.18 12.64 -8.98
C GLU A 318 -2.99 13.36 -9.66
N ALA A 319 -1.88 13.51 -8.93
CA ALA A 319 -0.66 14.10 -9.47
C ALA A 319 -0.09 13.27 -10.64
N ALA A 320 -0.04 11.93 -10.49
CA ALA A 320 0.45 11.03 -11.53
C ALA A 320 -0.45 11.02 -12.79
N GLU A 321 -1.79 11.12 -12.62
CA GLU A 321 -2.71 11.22 -13.75
C GLU A 321 -2.60 12.57 -14.49
N ALA A 322 -2.39 13.67 -13.77
CA ALA A 322 -2.23 15.01 -14.35
C ALA A 322 -0.98 15.13 -15.24
N GLU A 323 0.12 14.44 -14.88
CA GLU A 323 1.35 14.40 -15.69
C GLU A 323 1.14 13.71 -17.04
N GLU A 324 0.38 12.62 -17.09
CA GLU A 324 0.14 11.87 -18.33
C GLU A 324 -0.93 12.51 -19.22
N GLY A 325 -1.96 13.16 -18.65
CA GLY A 325 -3.00 13.86 -19.41
C GLY A 325 -2.50 15.10 -20.17
N GLY A 326 -1.30 15.58 -19.84
CA GLY A 326 -0.64 16.71 -20.51
C GLY A 326 0.01 16.41 -21.86
N SER A 327 0.13 15.13 -22.26
CA SER A 327 0.80 14.74 -23.51
C SER A 327 -0.13 14.55 -24.72
N HIS A 328 -1.46 14.66 -24.54
CA HIS A 328 -2.43 14.48 -25.61
C HIS A 328 -3.46 15.63 -25.69
N HIS A 329 -3.03 16.87 -25.98
CA HIS A 329 -3.88 17.86 -26.65
C HIS A 329 -3.01 18.96 -27.24
N GLY A 330 -2.63 18.78 -28.51
CA GLY A 330 -2.23 19.86 -29.37
C GLY A 330 -3.51 20.48 -29.99
N GLY A 331 -3.75 21.76 -29.69
CA GLY A 331 -4.65 22.65 -30.47
C GLY A 331 -5.99 22.93 -29.83
N ASP A 332 -6.12 24.00 -29.04
CA ASP A 332 -6.87 25.21 -29.43
C ASP A 332 -6.59 26.33 -28.40
N LYS A 333 -6.44 27.56 -28.90
CA LYS A 333 -6.19 28.76 -28.12
C LYS A 333 -7.50 29.42 -27.77
N GLY A 334 -7.71 29.73 -26.49
CA GLY A 334 -8.74 30.72 -26.13
C GLY A 334 -9.18 30.68 -24.67
N SER A 335 -8.76 31.71 -23.95
CA SER A 335 -9.27 32.27 -22.69
C SER A 335 -8.51 31.93 -21.39
N THR A 336 -7.99 33.01 -20.81
CA THR A 336 -7.25 33.18 -19.58
C THR A 336 -8.11 32.96 -18.34
N ALA A 337 -8.10 31.74 -17.84
CA ALA A 337 -8.32 31.44 -16.43
C ALA A 337 -7.49 30.18 -16.17
N GLU A 338 -6.51 30.26 -15.25
CA GLU A 338 -5.75 29.06 -14.83
C GLU A 338 -6.77 28.01 -14.36
N SER A 339 -6.92 26.96 -15.15
CA SER A 339 -7.85 25.88 -14.82
C SER A 339 -7.31 25.10 -13.63
N SER A 340 -8.18 24.43 -12.87
CA SER A 340 -7.78 23.53 -11.78
C SER A 340 -6.75 22.50 -12.25
N ALA A 341 -6.80 22.11 -13.54
CA ALA A 341 -5.84 21.22 -14.18
C ALA A 341 -4.43 21.83 -14.33
N ASP A 342 -4.30 23.15 -14.57
CA ASP A 342 -2.99 23.81 -14.66
C ASP A 342 -2.34 23.99 -13.28
N LYS A 343 -3.14 24.16 -12.24
CA LYS A 343 -2.67 24.18 -10.85
C LYS A 343 -2.22 22.78 -10.40
N LEU A 344 -2.95 21.74 -10.77
CA LEU A 344 -2.57 20.35 -10.55
C LEU A 344 -1.28 19.97 -11.30
N LYS A 345 -1.08 20.45 -12.54
CA LYS A 345 0.16 20.26 -13.30
C LYS A 345 1.36 20.93 -12.63
N LYS A 346 1.21 22.12 -12.04
CA LYS A 346 2.27 22.78 -11.28
C LYS A 346 2.64 21.98 -10.01
N VAL A 347 1.65 21.39 -9.35
CA VAL A 347 1.86 20.52 -8.17
C VAL A 347 2.52 19.20 -8.59
N ALA A 348 2.06 18.57 -9.66
CA ALA A 348 2.62 17.34 -10.22
C ALA A 348 4.09 17.54 -10.65
N GLY A 349 4.39 18.61 -11.38
CA GLY A 349 5.77 18.93 -11.78
C GLY A 349 6.71 19.19 -10.59
N ARG A 350 6.20 19.75 -9.47
CA ARG A 350 6.96 19.90 -8.23
C ARG A 350 7.18 18.56 -7.50
N LEU A 351 6.19 17.65 -7.57
CA LEU A 351 6.30 16.31 -7.01
C LEU A 351 7.38 15.48 -7.72
N THR A 352 7.47 15.57 -9.05
CA THR A 352 8.43 14.82 -9.85
C THR A 352 9.87 15.37 -9.77
N ALA A 353 10.03 16.70 -9.62
CA ALA A 353 11.35 17.32 -9.49
C ALA A 353 12.09 16.84 -8.22
N VAL A 354 11.37 16.61 -7.11
CA VAL A 354 11.98 16.13 -5.85
C VAL A 354 12.42 14.67 -5.93
N PHE A 355 11.79 13.84 -6.78
CA PHE A 355 12.27 12.47 -7.00
C PHE A 355 13.55 12.39 -7.83
N LYS A 356 13.89 13.47 -8.58
CA LYS A 356 15.14 13.55 -9.35
C LYS A 356 16.32 14.12 -8.57
N GLU A 357 16.07 14.90 -7.51
CA GLU A 357 17.11 15.53 -6.69
C GLU A 357 17.50 14.70 -5.45
N GLY A 358 16.80 13.62 -5.16
CA GLY A 358 17.06 12.70 -4.04
C GLY A 358 17.92 11.48 -4.39
N LYS A 359 18.76 11.58 -5.45
CA LYS A 359 19.78 10.56 -5.78
C LYS A 359 21.17 11.01 -5.34
#